data_4c8dd305e9a28b6fc6397e16e8418b84
#
_entry.id   4c8dd305e9a28b6fc6397e16e8418b84
#
_cell.length_a   1.000
_cell.length_b   1.000
_cell.length_c   1.000
_cell.angle_alpha   90.00
_cell.angle_beta   90.00
_cell.angle_gamma   90.00
#
_symmetry.space_group_name_H-M   'P 1'
#
loop_
_entity.id
_entity.type
_entity.pdbx_description
1 polymer ?
#
loop_
_entity_poly.entity_id
_entity_poly.type
_entity_poly.pdbx_seq_one_letter_code
_entity_poly.pdbx_strand_id
1 'polypeptide(L)'
;MAVPDHWIPHAREDGEVIGWIDMHTAAPDLIPIDRLGRPLSAVSEWPDAEEALERRGLRFLMNRFRFEERTVRIRSLDDHRIVVTTAASDAVGDVGEEFVLDFPAGPELAESP
;
A
#
# COMPACT_ATOMS: atom_id res chain seq x y z
N MET A 1 0.72 8.19 -11.79
CA MET A 1 2.07 7.94 -11.26
C MET A 1 2.34 6.44 -11.23
N ALA A 2 3.52 6.07 -10.82
CA ALA A 2 3.94 4.67 -10.80
C ALA A 2 4.98 4.48 -9.70
N VAL A 3 5.42 3.24 -9.50
CA VAL A 3 6.48 2.93 -8.55
C VAL A 3 7.76 3.66 -8.96
N PRO A 4 8.40 4.41 -8.04
CA PRO A 4 9.69 5.04 -8.33
C PRO A 4 10.75 4.01 -8.72
N ASP A 5 11.59 4.34 -9.72
CA ASP A 5 12.57 3.41 -10.27
C ASP A 5 13.60 2.91 -9.24
N HIS A 6 13.88 3.72 -8.22
CA HIS A 6 14.89 3.36 -7.22
C HIS A 6 14.34 2.51 -6.07
N TRP A 7 13.05 2.20 -6.06
CA TRP A 7 12.47 1.29 -5.08
C TRP A 7 12.70 -0.14 -5.51
N ILE A 8 13.24 -0.96 -4.60
CA ILE A 8 13.55 -2.36 -4.86
C ILE A 8 12.40 -3.23 -4.34
N PRO A 9 11.73 -4.00 -5.21
CA PRO A 9 10.59 -4.81 -4.77
C PRO A 9 11.03 -5.95 -3.84
N HIS A 10 10.18 -6.23 -2.85
CA HIS A 10 10.33 -7.38 -1.96
C HIS A 10 9.09 -8.26 -2.10
N ALA A 11 9.31 -9.53 -2.42
CA ALA A 11 8.22 -10.47 -2.65
C ALA A 11 8.24 -11.58 -1.60
N ARG A 12 7.06 -12.15 -1.33
CA ARG A 12 6.93 -13.37 -0.53
C ARG A 12 7.38 -14.60 -1.33
N GLU A 13 7.44 -15.75 -0.67
CA GLU A 13 7.82 -17.01 -1.31
C GLU A 13 6.93 -17.36 -2.51
N ASP A 14 5.66 -16.97 -2.49
CA ASP A 14 4.72 -17.20 -3.59
C ASP A 14 4.89 -16.23 -4.76
N GLY A 15 5.86 -15.30 -4.66
CA GLY A 15 6.13 -14.31 -5.70
C GLY A 15 5.30 -13.03 -5.60
N GLU A 16 4.38 -12.93 -4.65
CA GLU A 16 3.58 -11.74 -4.45
C GLU A 16 4.40 -10.60 -3.86
N VAL A 17 4.45 -9.46 -4.54
CA VAL A 17 5.16 -8.28 -4.04
C VAL A 17 4.38 -7.69 -2.87
N ILE A 18 5.03 -7.56 -1.72
CA ILE A 18 4.42 -7.02 -0.51
C ILE A 18 4.89 -5.61 -0.18
N GLY A 19 5.82 -5.08 -0.95
CA GLY A 19 6.32 -3.72 -0.77
C GLY A 19 7.66 -3.55 -1.46
N TRP A 20 8.34 -2.47 -1.09
CA TRP A 20 9.62 -2.10 -1.68
C TRP A 20 10.57 -1.62 -0.59
N ILE A 21 11.83 -1.48 -0.94
CA ILE A 21 12.84 -0.90 -0.05
C ILE A 21 13.51 0.26 -0.78
N ASP A 22 13.48 1.43 -0.16
CA ASP A 22 14.10 2.64 -0.67
C ASP A 22 15.47 2.81 -0.02
N MET A 23 16.52 2.71 -0.84
CA MET A 23 17.92 2.84 -0.41
C MET A 23 18.46 4.25 -0.57
N HIS A 24 17.71 5.17 -1.12
CA HIS A 24 18.22 6.49 -1.53
C HIS A 24 17.79 7.61 -0.61
N THR A 25 16.53 7.68 -0.27
CA THR A 25 15.94 8.85 0.39
C THR A 25 16.54 9.12 1.76
N ALA A 26 16.81 8.09 2.55
CA ALA A 26 17.37 8.23 3.90
C ALA A 26 18.78 7.62 4.01
N ALA A 27 19.47 7.46 2.88
CA ALA A 27 20.81 6.83 2.86
C ALA A 27 21.74 7.41 3.94
N PRO A 28 22.50 6.56 4.65
CA PRO A 28 22.70 5.13 4.42
C PRO A 28 21.61 4.20 4.97
N ASP A 29 20.59 4.76 5.60
CA ASP A 29 19.47 3.97 6.12
C ASP A 29 18.53 3.54 5.00
N LEU A 30 17.71 2.55 5.30
CA LEU A 30 16.75 1.96 4.39
C LEU A 30 15.33 2.29 4.85
N ILE A 31 14.44 2.61 3.91
CA ILE A 31 13.03 2.84 4.23
C ILE A 31 12.20 1.72 3.61
N PRO A 32 11.58 0.86 4.43
CA PRO A 32 10.60 -0.10 3.90
C PRO A 32 9.37 0.68 3.43
N ILE A 33 8.86 0.32 2.26
CA ILE A 33 7.66 0.95 1.66
C ILE A 33 6.60 -0.13 1.55
N ASP A 34 5.44 0.08 2.15
CA ASP A 34 4.37 -0.91 2.11
C ASP A 34 3.70 -0.99 0.74
N ARG A 35 2.77 -1.91 0.55
CA ARG A 35 2.13 -2.15 -0.76
C ARG A 35 1.30 -0.97 -1.26
N LEU A 36 0.88 -0.07 -0.37
CA LEU A 36 0.21 1.18 -0.78
C LEU A 36 1.19 2.27 -1.19
N GLY A 37 2.50 2.00 -1.10
CA GLY A 37 3.52 2.98 -1.45
C GLY A 37 3.85 3.94 -0.33
N ARG A 38 3.53 3.61 0.91
CA ARG A 38 3.77 4.47 2.08
C ARG A 38 4.99 4.02 2.86
N PRO A 39 5.81 4.97 3.31
CA PRO A 39 7.01 4.62 4.07
C PRO A 39 6.65 4.12 5.47
N LEU A 40 7.39 3.11 5.89
CA LEU A 40 7.43 2.66 7.28
C LEU A 40 8.65 3.31 7.95
N SER A 41 8.94 2.94 9.20
CA SER A 41 10.10 3.50 9.90
C SER A 41 11.40 3.07 9.25
N ALA A 42 12.35 3.98 9.13
CA ALA A 42 13.67 3.68 8.58
C ALA A 42 14.42 2.68 9.46
N VAL A 43 15.21 1.82 8.83
CA VAL A 43 16.07 0.84 9.51
C VAL A 43 17.46 0.90 8.91
N SER A 44 18.46 0.34 9.62
CA SER A 44 19.85 0.39 9.17
C SER A 44 20.29 -0.84 8.39
N GLU A 45 19.60 -1.97 8.55
CA GLU A 45 20.01 -3.24 7.96
C GLU A 45 18.97 -3.79 7.00
N TRP A 46 19.41 -4.40 5.92
CA TRP A 46 18.52 -4.98 4.91
C TRP A 46 17.53 -6.02 5.48
N PRO A 47 17.99 -7.00 6.30
CA PRO A 47 17.05 -7.96 6.89
C PRO A 47 15.94 -7.34 7.73
N ASP A 48 16.24 -6.23 8.40
CA ASP A 48 15.24 -5.51 9.19
C ASP A 48 14.17 -4.87 8.30
N ALA A 49 14.58 -4.38 7.13
CA ALA A 49 13.64 -3.82 6.16
C ALA A 49 12.72 -4.91 5.62
N GLU A 50 13.27 -6.07 5.28
CA GLU A 50 12.47 -7.20 4.81
C GLU A 50 11.50 -7.68 5.90
N GLU A 51 11.97 -7.78 7.14
CA GLU A 51 11.13 -8.17 8.26
C GLU A 51 9.98 -7.18 8.49
N ALA A 52 10.26 -5.88 8.38
CA ALA A 52 9.23 -4.86 8.54
C ALA A 52 8.11 -5.03 7.49
N LEU A 53 8.48 -5.32 6.24
CA LEU A 53 7.52 -5.57 5.17
C LEU A 53 6.72 -6.84 5.41
N GLU A 54 7.38 -7.91 5.85
CA GLU A 54 6.73 -9.18 6.14
C GLU A 54 5.76 -9.06 7.32
N ARG A 55 6.12 -8.26 8.32
CA ARG A 55 5.25 -7.99 9.47
C ARG A 55 4.04 -7.15 9.05
N ARG A 56 4.24 -6.15 8.18
CA ARG A 56 3.14 -5.34 7.65
C ARG A 56 2.22 -6.20 6.78
N GLY A 57 2.79 -7.03 5.92
CA GLY A 57 2.07 -7.94 5.05
C GLY A 57 1.10 -7.24 4.12
N LEU A 58 0.03 -7.95 3.74
CA LEU A 58 -1.00 -7.44 2.83
C LEU A 58 -2.38 -7.36 3.48
N ARG A 59 -2.55 -7.88 4.69
CA ARG A 59 -3.87 -7.95 5.32
C ARG A 59 -4.46 -6.58 5.61
N PHE A 60 -3.60 -5.58 5.85
CA PHE A 60 -4.07 -4.21 6.10
C PHE A 60 -4.85 -3.65 4.90
N LEU A 61 -4.61 -4.14 3.70
CA LEU A 61 -5.33 -3.71 2.50
C LEU A 61 -6.82 -4.09 2.53
N MET A 62 -7.18 -5.04 3.38
CA MET A 62 -8.57 -5.48 3.55
C MET A 62 -9.31 -4.66 4.60
N ASN A 63 -8.64 -3.77 5.29
CA ASN A 63 -9.25 -2.91 6.29
C ASN A 63 -10.09 -1.81 5.64
N ARG A 64 -10.87 -1.11 6.45
CA ARG A 64 -11.58 0.07 6.00
C ARG A 64 -10.64 1.26 5.96
N PHE A 65 -10.87 2.14 4.99
CA PHE A 65 -10.13 3.38 4.82
C PHE A 65 -11.10 4.55 4.80
N ARG A 66 -10.57 5.75 4.98
CA ARG A 66 -11.33 6.99 4.83
C ARG A 66 -10.81 7.74 3.61
N PHE A 67 -11.76 8.19 2.80
CA PHE A 67 -11.48 8.99 1.61
C PHE A 67 -12.58 10.05 1.49
N GLU A 68 -12.21 11.33 1.58
CA GLU A 68 -13.16 12.45 1.50
C GLU A 68 -14.35 12.28 2.46
N GLU A 69 -14.05 11.96 3.73
CA GLU A 69 -15.04 11.75 4.80
C GLU A 69 -15.96 10.54 4.59
N ARG A 70 -15.66 9.70 3.61
CA ARG A 70 -16.38 8.46 3.36
C ARG A 70 -15.58 7.27 3.85
N THR A 71 -16.28 6.22 4.27
CA THR A 71 -15.64 4.95 4.56
C THR A 71 -15.59 4.16 3.25
N VAL A 72 -14.39 3.74 2.87
CA VAL A 72 -14.17 3.00 1.64
C VAL A 72 -13.36 1.76 1.90
N ARG A 73 -13.34 0.85 0.94
CA ARG A 73 -12.43 -0.29 0.91
C ARG A 73 -11.70 -0.33 -0.42
N ILE A 74 -10.53 -0.94 -0.43
CA ILE A 74 -9.77 -1.11 -1.66
C ILE A 74 -10.40 -2.26 -2.46
N ARG A 75 -10.83 -1.94 -3.67
CA ARG A 75 -11.40 -2.92 -4.58
C ARG A 75 -10.34 -3.56 -5.45
N SER A 76 -9.39 -2.77 -5.94
CA SER A 76 -8.27 -3.27 -6.73
C SER A 76 -7.06 -2.35 -6.57
N LEU A 77 -5.89 -2.89 -6.84
CA LEU A 77 -4.62 -2.20 -6.63
C LEU A 77 -3.59 -2.76 -7.59
N ASP A 78 -2.92 -1.88 -8.31
CA ASP A 78 -1.73 -2.25 -9.09
C ASP A 78 -0.64 -1.20 -8.86
N ASP A 79 0.43 -1.23 -9.64
CA ASP A 79 1.56 -0.32 -9.45
C ASP A 79 1.31 1.08 -10.02
N HIS A 80 0.15 1.32 -10.58
CA HIS A 80 -0.21 2.60 -11.19
C HIS A 80 -1.41 3.27 -10.55
N ARG A 81 -2.34 2.49 -10.00
CA ARG A 81 -3.59 3.04 -9.47
C ARG A 81 -4.17 2.21 -8.34
N ILE A 82 -5.01 2.86 -7.57
CA ILE A 82 -5.75 2.24 -6.47
C ILE A 82 -7.23 2.55 -6.72
N VAL A 83 -8.06 1.52 -6.77
CA VAL A 83 -9.51 1.71 -6.91
C VAL A 83 -10.16 1.43 -5.55
N VAL A 84 -10.88 2.41 -5.04
CA VAL A 84 -11.60 2.29 -3.78
C VAL A 84 -13.10 2.41 -4.04
N THR A 85 -13.90 1.83 -3.16
CA THR A 85 -15.35 1.84 -3.31
C THR A 85 -16.04 2.03 -1.96
N THR A 86 -17.20 2.69 -1.99
CA THR A 86 -18.05 2.80 -0.81
C THR A 86 -18.93 1.56 -0.61
N ALA A 87 -19.00 0.66 -1.61
CA ALA A 87 -19.74 -0.60 -1.49
C ALA A 87 -19.15 -1.46 -0.37
N ALA A 88 -20.00 -2.04 0.47
CA ALA A 88 -19.54 -2.84 1.61
C ALA A 88 -19.00 -4.21 1.18
N SER A 89 -19.43 -4.72 0.04
CA SER A 89 -19.01 -6.01 -0.48
C SER A 89 -19.07 -6.04 -2.00
N ASP A 90 -18.62 -7.16 -2.60
CA ASP A 90 -18.75 -7.38 -4.04
C ASP A 90 -20.03 -8.13 -4.40
N ALA A 91 -20.96 -8.27 -3.46
CA ALA A 91 -22.21 -8.96 -3.69
C ALA A 91 -23.05 -8.25 -4.76
N VAL A 92 -23.76 -9.02 -5.54
CA VAL A 92 -24.69 -8.49 -6.55
C VAL A 92 -25.74 -7.62 -5.86
N GLY A 93 -25.90 -6.39 -6.31
CA GLY A 93 -26.82 -5.43 -5.71
C GLY A 93 -26.19 -4.52 -4.65
N ASP A 94 -24.98 -4.82 -4.20
CA ASP A 94 -24.24 -3.92 -3.31
C ASP A 94 -23.50 -2.90 -4.19
N VAL A 95 -24.18 -1.80 -4.47
CA VAL A 95 -23.69 -0.76 -5.39
C VAL A 95 -23.16 0.41 -4.57
N GLY A 96 -21.95 0.83 -4.89
CA GLY A 96 -21.33 2.00 -4.28
C GLY A 96 -20.70 2.88 -5.33
N GLU A 97 -20.10 3.98 -4.87
CA GLU A 97 -19.30 4.83 -5.74
C GLU A 97 -17.87 4.30 -5.76
N GLU A 98 -17.23 4.40 -6.92
CA GLU A 98 -15.83 4.05 -7.08
C GLU A 98 -15.00 5.29 -7.34
N PHE A 99 -13.79 5.29 -6.81
CA PHE A 99 -12.82 6.38 -7.03
C PHE A 99 -11.49 5.75 -7.43
N VAL A 100 -10.86 6.33 -8.44
CA VAL A 100 -9.56 5.87 -8.94
C VAL A 100 -8.50 6.85 -8.45
N LEU A 101 -7.56 6.36 -7.67
CA LEU A 101 -6.47 7.14 -7.11
C LEU A 101 -5.15 6.73 -7.76
N ASP A 102 -4.21 7.66 -7.82
CA ASP A 102 -2.86 7.36 -8.29
C ASP A 102 -2.10 6.52 -7.26
N PHE A 103 -1.19 5.70 -7.73
CA PHE A 103 -0.21 5.02 -6.90
C PHE A 103 1.13 5.77 -6.98
N PRO A 104 1.86 6.01 -5.91
CA PRO A 104 1.59 5.62 -4.49
C PRO A 104 0.44 6.40 -3.86
N ALA A 105 -0.18 5.80 -2.83
CA ALA A 105 -1.29 6.41 -2.12
C ALA A 105 -0.86 7.69 -1.42
N GLY A 106 -1.63 8.76 -1.63
CA GLY A 106 -1.44 10.02 -0.94
C GLY A 106 -2.17 10.09 0.40
N PRO A 107 -2.05 11.21 1.12
CA PRO A 107 -2.66 11.37 2.44
C PRO A 107 -4.19 11.40 2.41
N GLU A 108 -4.80 11.60 1.25
CA GLU A 108 -6.25 11.60 1.09
C GLU A 108 -6.88 10.24 1.38
N LEU A 109 -6.11 9.16 1.29
CA LEU A 109 -6.57 7.82 1.64
C LEU A 109 -5.94 7.43 2.98
N ALA A 110 -6.72 7.44 4.05
CA ALA A 110 -6.24 7.17 5.40
C ALA A 110 -6.82 5.86 5.94
N GLU A 111 -6.01 5.12 6.69
CA GLU A 111 -6.51 3.93 7.38
C GLU A 111 -7.52 4.35 8.44
N SER A 112 -8.68 3.67 8.47
CA SER A 112 -9.70 3.91 9.48
C SER A 112 -9.29 3.23 10.78
N PRO A 113 -9.43 3.92 11.94
CA PRO A 113 -9.11 3.30 13.23
C PRO A 113 -10.01 2.14 13.58
#